data_bc907a2b17c42caf0e9b034fb109a049
#
_entry.id   bc907a2b17c42caf0e9b034fb109a049
#
_cell.length_a   1.000
_cell.length_b   1.000
_cell.length_c   1.000
_cell.angle_alpha   90.00
_cell.angle_beta   90.00
_cell.angle_gamma   90.00
#
_symmetry.space_group_name_H-M   'P 1'
#
loop_
_entity.id
_entity.type
_entity.pdbx_description
1 polymer ?
#
loop_
_entity_poly.entity_id
_entity_poly.type
_entity_poly.pdbx_seq_one_letter_code
_entity_poly.pdbx_strand_id
1 'polypeptide(L)'
;AMRYEEVIIPSSKLKLEIANIFKNEGYISNFELVDEDKVEKNIKITLKYNNKERVITGLKRISKPGLRVYAKVEDVPRVLNGLGTAIISTSQGLMTDKEARSKNLGGEVLLYIW
;
A
#
# COMPACT_ATOMS: atom_id res chain seq x y z
N ALA A 1 18.98 -16.89 -3.29
CA ALA A 1 19.56 -15.57 -3.05
C ALA A 1 18.52 -14.48 -3.23
N MET A 2 18.59 -13.45 -2.42
CA MET A 2 17.70 -12.28 -2.52
C MET A 2 18.16 -11.36 -3.65
N ARG A 3 17.19 -10.90 -4.43
CA ARG A 3 17.39 -9.89 -5.46
C ARG A 3 16.65 -8.62 -5.09
N TYR A 4 17.26 -7.47 -5.40
CA TYR A 4 16.63 -6.18 -5.17
C TYR A 4 16.55 -5.41 -6.48
N GLU A 5 15.40 -4.86 -6.76
CA GLU A 5 15.18 -3.90 -7.84
C GLU A 5 14.71 -2.60 -7.23
N GLU A 6 15.11 -1.51 -7.84
CA GLU A 6 14.69 -0.18 -7.43
C GLU A 6 13.75 0.42 -8.46
N VAL A 7 12.70 1.07 -7.98
CA VAL A 7 11.74 1.80 -8.80
C VAL A 7 11.62 3.21 -8.26
N ILE A 8 11.65 4.19 -9.15
CA ILE A 8 11.50 5.60 -8.78
C ILE A 8 10.17 6.11 -9.29
N ILE A 9 9.36 6.65 -8.39
CA ILE A 9 8.05 7.21 -8.71
C ILE A 9 7.92 8.63 -8.18
N PRO A 10 7.06 9.46 -8.79
CA PRO A 10 6.78 10.78 -8.24
C PRO A 10 6.20 10.68 -6.82
N SER A 11 6.67 11.56 -5.94
CA SER A 11 6.26 11.56 -4.55
C SER A 11 4.93 12.28 -4.33
N SER A 12 4.17 11.78 -3.34
CA SER A 12 3.06 12.50 -2.73
C SER A 12 2.94 12.01 -1.30
N LYS A 13 2.26 12.78 -0.45
CA LYS A 13 2.01 12.36 0.93
C LYS A 13 1.30 11.01 0.97
N LEU A 14 0.29 10.83 0.12
CA LEU A 14 -0.46 9.57 0.04
C LEU A 14 0.44 8.40 -0.33
N LYS A 15 1.28 8.58 -1.35
CA LYS A 15 2.18 7.51 -1.80
C LYS A 15 3.22 7.15 -0.74
N LEU A 16 3.72 8.13 0.02
CA LEU A 16 4.64 7.86 1.13
C LEU A 16 3.96 7.05 2.23
N GLU A 17 2.72 7.38 2.58
CA GLU A 17 1.96 6.62 3.57
C GLU A 17 1.71 5.18 3.10
N ILE A 18 1.34 5.00 1.83
CA ILE A 18 1.14 3.67 1.25
C ILE A 18 2.45 2.87 1.25
N ALA A 19 3.56 3.49 0.86
CA ALA A 19 4.87 2.83 0.85
C ALA A 19 5.26 2.37 2.25
N ASN A 20 4.98 3.18 3.28
CA ASN A 20 5.24 2.81 4.66
C ASN A 20 4.45 1.57 5.08
N ILE A 21 3.17 1.50 4.71
CA ILE A 21 2.34 0.32 5.00
C ILE A 21 2.87 -0.90 4.25
N PHE A 22 3.24 -0.77 2.98
CA PHE A 22 3.80 -1.87 2.19
C PHE A 22 5.08 -2.42 2.82
N LYS A 23 5.95 -1.53 3.32
CA LYS A 23 7.16 -1.94 4.03
C LYS A 23 6.83 -2.69 5.31
N ASN A 24 5.93 -2.15 6.12
CA ASN A 24 5.54 -2.76 7.40
C ASN A 24 4.87 -4.12 7.22
N GLU A 25 4.13 -4.30 6.11
CA GLU A 25 3.49 -5.58 5.79
C GLU A 25 4.41 -6.54 5.03
N GLY A 26 5.64 -6.13 4.74
CA GLY A 26 6.63 -7.00 4.12
C GLY A 26 6.54 -7.12 2.60
N TYR A 27 5.82 -6.25 1.92
CA TYR A 27 5.70 -6.28 0.47
C TYR A 27 6.90 -5.65 -0.25
N ILE A 28 7.54 -4.66 0.37
CA ILE A 28 8.75 -4.03 -0.16
C ILE A 28 9.84 -4.07 0.90
N SER A 29 11.10 -3.98 0.48
CA SER A 29 12.23 -3.96 1.42
C SER A 29 12.38 -2.61 2.09
N ASN A 30 12.32 -1.55 1.30
CA ASN A 30 12.53 -0.19 1.80
C ASN A 30 11.98 0.84 0.81
N PHE A 31 11.88 2.07 1.27
CA PHE A 31 11.60 3.23 0.44
C PHE A 31 12.30 4.44 1.04
N GLU A 32 12.61 5.42 0.20
CA GLU A 32 13.16 6.68 0.67
C GLU A 32 12.72 7.83 -0.24
N LEU A 33 12.58 8.99 0.35
CA LEU A 33 12.32 10.22 -0.40
C LEU A 33 13.64 10.69 -1.01
N VAL A 34 13.65 10.88 -2.32
CA VAL A 34 14.82 11.34 -3.06
C VAL A 34 14.48 12.62 -3.81
N ASP A 35 15.49 13.31 -4.31
CA ASP A 35 15.33 14.56 -5.05
C ASP A 35 14.60 15.65 -4.23
N GLU A 36 14.84 15.68 -2.91
CA GLU A 36 14.18 16.63 -2.00
C GLU A 36 14.53 18.08 -2.31
N ASP A 37 15.67 18.32 -2.93
CA ASP A 37 16.14 19.64 -3.35
C ASP A 37 15.51 20.12 -4.67
N LYS A 38 14.75 19.23 -5.34
CA LYS A 38 14.09 19.54 -6.61
C LYS A 38 12.64 19.94 -6.40
N VAL A 39 12.06 20.60 -7.42
CA VAL A 39 10.66 20.99 -7.43
C VAL A 39 9.78 19.73 -7.36
N GLU A 40 10.12 18.71 -8.15
CA GLU A 40 9.45 17.42 -8.11
C GLU A 40 10.28 16.45 -7.29
N LYS A 41 9.71 16.04 -6.16
CA LYS A 41 10.31 15.02 -5.30
C LYS A 41 9.88 13.64 -5.77
N ASN A 42 10.74 12.67 -5.56
CA ASN A 42 10.48 11.29 -5.95
C ASN A 42 10.64 10.35 -4.76
N ILE A 43 10.06 9.17 -4.88
CA ILE A 43 10.21 8.08 -3.92
C ILE A 43 10.98 6.96 -4.62
N LYS A 44 12.08 6.52 -4.03
CA LYS A 44 12.79 5.33 -4.47
C LYS A 44 12.29 4.15 -3.65
N ILE A 45 11.72 3.17 -4.33
CA ILE A 45 11.17 1.96 -3.72
C ILE A 45 12.09 0.80 -4.05
N THR A 46 12.55 0.09 -3.02
CA THR A 46 13.34 -1.13 -3.18
C THR A 46 12.41 -2.32 -3.08
N LEU A 47 12.20 -2.99 -4.21
CA LEU A 47 11.34 -4.16 -4.30
C LEU A 47 11.99 -5.37 -3.64
N LYS A 48 11.15 -6.28 -3.17
CA LYS A 48 11.59 -7.48 -2.46
C LYS A 48 11.36 -8.70 -3.34
N TYR A 49 12.37 -9.56 -3.41
CA TYR A 49 12.32 -10.84 -4.10
C TYR A 49 12.72 -11.94 -3.14
N ASN A 50 12.06 -13.07 -3.28
CA ASN A 50 12.39 -14.28 -2.52
C ASN A 50 12.58 -15.42 -3.52
N ASN A 51 13.79 -16.02 -3.55
CA ASN A 51 14.11 -17.11 -4.48
C ASN A 51 13.76 -16.80 -5.93
N LYS A 52 14.11 -15.60 -6.41
CA LYS A 52 13.83 -15.10 -7.76
C LYS A 52 12.37 -14.80 -8.05
N GLU A 53 11.48 -14.97 -7.09
CA GLU A 53 10.07 -14.61 -7.22
C GLU A 53 9.77 -13.29 -6.53
N ARG A 54 8.90 -12.49 -7.14
CA ARG A 54 8.42 -11.26 -6.51
C ARG A 54 7.60 -11.59 -5.29
N VAL A 55 7.81 -10.84 -4.21
CA VAL A 55 6.94 -10.91 -3.04
C VAL A 55 5.56 -10.36 -3.37
N ILE A 56 5.51 -9.26 -4.16
CA ILE A 56 4.23 -8.74 -4.65
C ILE A 56 3.82 -9.55 -5.89
N THR A 57 2.67 -10.20 -5.80
CA THR A 57 2.09 -10.96 -6.92
C THR A 57 1.09 -10.12 -7.70
N GLY A 58 0.33 -9.27 -7.03
CA GLY A 58 -0.65 -8.42 -7.68
C GLY A 58 -0.99 -7.19 -6.88
N LEU A 59 -1.51 -6.19 -7.59
CA LEU A 59 -1.97 -4.94 -7.01
C LEU A 59 -3.15 -4.46 -7.84
N LYS A 60 -4.25 -4.12 -7.16
CA LYS A 60 -5.44 -3.63 -7.83
C LYS A 60 -5.94 -2.35 -7.15
N ARG A 61 -6.02 -1.27 -7.92
CA ARG A 61 -6.64 -0.05 -7.44
C ARG A 61 -8.16 -0.22 -7.42
N ILE A 62 -8.78 0.05 -6.28
CA ILE A 62 -10.22 -0.10 -6.10
C ILE A 62 -10.94 1.24 -6.23
N SER A 63 -10.62 2.21 -5.37
CA SER A 63 -11.21 3.54 -5.42
C SER A 63 -10.48 4.42 -6.43
N LYS A 64 -11.23 5.08 -7.30
CA LYS A 64 -10.69 5.94 -8.37
C LYS A 64 -11.36 7.30 -8.32
N PRO A 65 -10.73 8.37 -8.88
CA PRO A 65 -11.33 9.70 -8.83
C PRO A 65 -12.77 9.76 -9.36
N GLY A 66 -13.11 8.99 -10.40
CA GLY A 66 -14.44 8.94 -10.96
C GLY A 66 -15.36 7.90 -10.33
N LEU A 67 -14.85 7.07 -9.44
CA LEU A 67 -15.62 6.00 -8.81
C LEU A 67 -15.01 5.67 -7.44
N ARG A 68 -15.47 6.39 -6.41
CA ARG A 68 -15.03 6.16 -5.04
C ARG A 68 -15.73 4.95 -4.45
N VAL A 69 -15.00 4.12 -3.71
CA VAL A 69 -15.52 2.91 -3.09
C VAL A 69 -15.33 3.00 -1.58
N TYR A 70 -16.43 2.89 -0.84
CA TYR A 70 -16.44 2.97 0.62
C TYR A 70 -17.01 1.68 1.20
N ALA A 71 -16.51 1.30 2.38
CA ALA A 71 -17.03 0.15 3.10
C ALA A 71 -17.24 0.52 4.57
N LYS A 72 -18.38 0.08 5.12
CA LYS A 72 -18.59 0.09 6.57
C LYS A 72 -17.70 -0.97 7.19
N VAL A 73 -17.48 -0.89 8.51
CA VAL A 73 -16.59 -1.80 9.21
C VAL A 73 -16.90 -3.27 8.96
N GLU A 74 -18.18 -3.63 8.95
CA GLU A 74 -18.61 -5.01 8.71
C GLU A 74 -18.41 -5.49 7.28
N ASP A 75 -18.23 -4.55 6.35
CA ASP A 75 -18.05 -4.84 4.92
C ASP A 75 -16.62 -4.64 4.44
N VAL A 76 -15.67 -4.32 5.33
CA VAL A 76 -14.28 -4.17 4.97
C VAL A 76 -13.76 -5.47 4.35
N PRO A 77 -13.28 -5.42 3.11
CA PRO A 77 -12.96 -6.64 2.38
C PRO A 77 -11.75 -7.39 2.91
N ARG A 78 -11.75 -8.70 2.68
CA ARG A 78 -10.59 -9.56 2.89
C ARG A 78 -10.04 -9.96 1.53
N VAL A 79 -8.78 -9.71 1.30
CA VAL A 79 -8.13 -10.03 0.03
C VAL A 79 -7.58 -11.46 0.11
N LEU A 80 -7.96 -12.32 -0.84
CA LEU A 80 -7.54 -13.73 -0.87
C LEU A 80 -7.73 -14.42 0.48
N ASN A 81 -8.91 -14.29 1.08
CA ASN A 81 -9.25 -14.89 2.38
C ASN A 81 -8.26 -14.49 3.50
N GLY A 82 -7.72 -13.28 3.44
CA GLY A 82 -6.80 -12.77 4.45
C GLY A 82 -5.32 -12.97 4.14
N LEU A 83 -4.98 -13.60 3.03
CA LEU A 83 -3.58 -13.74 2.60
C LEU A 83 -3.04 -12.45 2.00
N GLY A 84 -3.91 -11.65 1.39
CA GLY A 84 -3.55 -10.32 0.90
C GLY A 84 -3.98 -9.22 1.85
N THR A 85 -3.80 -7.99 1.43
CA THR A 85 -4.06 -6.79 2.22
C THR A 85 -4.86 -5.78 1.43
N ALA A 86 -5.85 -5.15 2.07
CA ALA A 86 -6.50 -3.96 1.54
C ALA A 86 -5.99 -2.74 2.30
N ILE A 87 -5.78 -1.64 1.60
CA ILE A 87 -5.46 -0.35 2.23
C ILE A 87 -6.74 0.45 2.32
N ILE A 88 -7.07 0.86 3.54
CA ILE A 88 -8.30 1.59 3.85
C ILE A 88 -7.94 3.00 4.35
N SER A 89 -8.59 4.00 3.78
CA SER A 89 -8.47 5.39 4.27
C SER A 89 -9.61 5.63 5.26
N THR A 90 -9.26 5.74 6.53
CA THR A 90 -10.22 5.92 7.63
C THR A 90 -10.13 7.32 8.21
N SER A 91 -11.05 7.65 9.13
CA SER A 91 -11.00 8.89 9.88
C SER A 91 -9.73 9.03 10.74
N GLN A 92 -9.05 7.92 11.01
CA GLN A 92 -7.81 7.91 11.78
C GLN A 92 -6.57 7.68 10.91
N GLY A 93 -6.70 7.84 9.58
CA GLY A 93 -5.59 7.72 8.65
C GLY A 93 -5.65 6.45 7.81
N LEU A 94 -4.60 6.24 7.02
CA LEU A 94 -4.46 5.04 6.20
C LEU A 94 -4.05 3.86 7.07
N MET A 95 -4.66 2.73 6.82
CA MET A 95 -4.32 1.50 7.53
C MET A 95 -4.69 0.27 6.71
N THR A 96 -4.27 -0.90 7.17
CA THR A 96 -4.66 -2.16 6.57
C THR A 96 -6.10 -2.51 6.94
N ASP A 97 -6.71 -3.41 6.17
CA ASP A 97 -8.04 -3.93 6.50
C ASP A 97 -8.07 -4.59 7.87
N LYS A 98 -7.01 -5.32 8.25
CA LYS A 98 -6.92 -5.94 9.58
C LYS A 98 -6.95 -4.91 10.69
N GLU A 99 -6.17 -3.83 10.54
CA GLU A 99 -6.12 -2.76 11.53
C GLU A 99 -7.46 -2.03 11.60
N ALA A 100 -8.08 -1.74 10.45
CA ALA A 100 -9.39 -1.09 10.40
C ALA A 100 -10.45 -1.92 11.12
N ARG A 101 -10.49 -3.24 10.88
CA ARG A 101 -11.42 -4.13 11.59
C ARG A 101 -11.13 -4.15 13.09
N SER A 102 -9.87 -4.22 13.48
CA SER A 102 -9.46 -4.23 14.89
C SER A 102 -9.90 -2.95 15.62
N LYS A 103 -9.84 -1.82 14.93
CA LYS A 103 -10.25 -0.51 15.49
C LYS A 103 -11.71 -0.20 15.27
N ASN A 104 -12.47 -1.11 14.65
CA ASN A 104 -13.87 -0.95 14.34
C ASN A 104 -14.13 0.27 13.43
N LEU A 105 -13.31 0.42 12.40
CA LEU A 105 -13.37 1.54 11.45
C LEU A 105 -13.68 1.05 10.05
N GLY A 106 -14.57 1.76 9.37
CA GLY A 106 -14.74 1.65 7.94
C GLY A 106 -14.06 2.82 7.23
N GLY A 107 -14.14 2.89 5.92
CA GLY A 107 -13.57 3.97 5.17
C GLY A 107 -13.53 3.72 3.67
N GLU A 108 -12.71 4.51 2.99
CA GLU A 108 -12.51 4.37 1.56
C GLU A 108 -11.54 3.23 1.28
N VAL A 109 -11.95 2.30 0.43
CA VAL A 109 -11.11 1.17 0.03
C VAL A 109 -10.24 1.62 -1.14
N LEU A 110 -8.95 1.83 -0.89
CA LEU A 110 -8.04 2.39 -1.88
C LEU A 110 -7.53 1.36 -2.87
N LEU A 111 -7.01 0.25 -2.36
CA LEU A 111 -6.37 -0.76 -3.20
C LEU A 111 -6.28 -2.09 -2.48
N TYR A 112 -6.04 -3.14 -3.28
CA TYR A 112 -5.66 -4.47 -2.80
C TYR A 112 -4.24 -4.75 -3.23
N ILE A 113 -3.49 -5.45 -2.37
CA ILE A 113 -2.15 -5.95 -2.68
C ILE A 113 -2.00 -7.38 -2.15
N TRP A 114 -1.34 -8.22 -2.91
CA TRP A 114 -1.10 -9.61 -2.52
C TRP A 114 0.17 -10.17 -3.15
#